data_71169517382119b5bcc4df7f545fc2e3
#
_entry.id   71169517382119b5bcc4df7f545fc2e3
#
_cell.length_a   1.000
_cell.length_b   1.000
_cell.length_c   1.000
_cell.angle_alpha   90.00
_cell.angle_beta   90.00
_cell.angle_gamma   90.00
#
_symmetry.space_group_name_H-M   'P 1'
#
loop_
_entity.id
_entity.type
_entity.pdbx_description
1 polymer ?
#
loop_
_entity_poly.entity_id
_entity_poly.type
_entity_poly.pdbx_seq_one_letter_code
_entity_poly.pdbx_strand_id
1 'polypeptide(L)'
;VSRERTSQARKRRTWRTVAGVAAGVVLVGGGFVAANAATTTDTKTAAHFAVNKKATGVGAVVSAANAFLNTLDSDQQSETVLDFSQANATAWSNLPCGGNCRPGIRTGSLSDDQLSALQKVLKVALGSGKDTGYEHVMQTLKADDVLASAQSTSSSSAAPTDAPSADPTASPTATDVPTGTPPSGGPGGGGGAGGGGYGSGVYYLAFLGTPSATGTWQLHFGGHHLAVNVTYKDGKVAGASPFFSGVEPTTWTADDGTTYSPMAKFRDGLLKVTSSLTTEQLATAKLSESFSDVLLGPGKDGQFPATKEGIKVSALSAKQKKLVLEAIHPWVADVDDATAKKLMKTYERELNQTYVSYSGGTGLDTQGDYVRIDGPSVWIEFVCQDGVVYRDQIHYHTVYRDHTRDYGSEFSFS
;
A
#
# COMPACT_ATOMS: atom_id res chain seq x y z
N VAL A 1 -26.54 -38.83 26.78
CA VAL A 1 -25.11 -38.93 26.43
C VAL A 1 -24.82 -37.79 25.46
N SER A 2 -24.43 -36.64 26.01
CA SER A 2 -24.02 -35.45 25.23
C SER A 2 -22.58 -35.62 24.76
N ARG A 3 -22.36 -35.42 23.47
CA ARG A 3 -21.02 -35.26 22.89
C ARG A 3 -20.74 -33.77 22.74
N GLU A 4 -19.88 -33.25 23.57
CA GLU A 4 -19.24 -31.94 23.38
C GLU A 4 -18.39 -31.94 22.13
N ARG A 5 -18.68 -31.03 21.20
CA ARG A 5 -17.79 -30.68 20.10
C ARG A 5 -16.95 -29.49 20.56
N THR A 6 -15.70 -29.74 20.85
CA THR A 6 -14.71 -28.69 21.06
C THR A 6 -14.45 -27.97 19.72
N SER A 7 -14.99 -26.77 19.61
CA SER A 7 -14.66 -25.81 18.56
C SER A 7 -13.27 -25.22 18.85
N GLN A 8 -12.26 -25.57 18.07
CA GLN A 8 -10.99 -24.85 18.09
C GLN A 8 -11.19 -23.48 17.43
N ALA A 9 -11.31 -22.45 18.24
CA ALA A 9 -11.27 -21.08 17.79
C ALA A 9 -9.88 -20.74 17.19
N ARG A 10 -9.82 -20.55 15.88
CA ARG A 10 -8.66 -19.95 15.20
C ARG A 10 -8.46 -18.54 15.78
N LYS A 11 -7.39 -18.35 16.55
CA LYS A 11 -6.99 -17.03 17.06
C LYS A 11 -6.72 -16.11 15.86
N ARG A 12 -7.57 -15.11 15.69
CA ARG A 12 -7.36 -14.01 14.75
C ARG A 12 -6.18 -13.17 15.28
N ARG A 13 -5.14 -13.01 14.47
CA ARG A 13 -4.02 -12.12 14.74
C ARG A 13 -4.46 -10.68 14.47
N THR A 14 -4.77 -9.94 15.51
CA THR A 14 -5.03 -8.50 15.43
C THR A 14 -3.74 -7.75 15.74
N TRP A 15 -3.47 -6.71 14.98
CA TRP A 15 -2.39 -5.79 15.24
C TRP A 15 -2.67 -5.03 16.56
N ARG A 16 -2.03 -5.46 17.64
CA ARG A 16 -2.17 -4.81 18.94
C ARG A 16 -1.02 -3.83 19.17
N THR A 17 -1.37 -2.63 19.63
CA THR A 17 -0.41 -1.68 20.21
C THR A 17 0.06 -2.21 21.56
N VAL A 18 1.32 -2.59 21.70
CA VAL A 18 1.91 -3.00 22.97
C VAL A 18 2.83 -1.91 23.47
N ALA A 19 2.49 -1.33 24.62
CA ALA A 19 3.41 -0.55 25.45
C ALA A 19 4.05 -1.53 26.45
N GLY A 20 5.35 -1.79 26.33
CA GLY A 20 6.06 -2.73 27.18
C GLY A 20 7.36 -2.17 27.74
N VAL A 21 7.51 -2.30 29.06
CA VAL A 21 8.66 -1.92 29.87
C VAL A 21 9.75 -3.00 29.78
N ALA A 22 11.01 -2.59 29.64
CA ALA A 22 12.18 -3.47 29.59
C ALA A 22 12.72 -3.78 31.00
N ALA A 23 13.10 -5.03 31.22
CA ALA A 23 14.05 -5.41 32.27
C ALA A 23 15.06 -6.41 31.66
N GLY A 24 16.35 -6.08 31.78
CA GLY A 24 17.43 -6.91 31.28
C GLY A 24 17.98 -7.88 32.33
N VAL A 25 18.52 -9.02 31.87
CA VAL A 25 19.48 -9.82 32.63
C VAL A 25 20.54 -10.36 31.70
N VAL A 26 21.81 -10.18 32.08
CA VAL A 26 23.01 -10.77 31.46
C VAL A 26 23.36 -12.05 32.21
N LEU A 27 23.70 -13.14 31.51
CA LEU A 27 24.46 -14.25 32.08
C LEU A 27 25.48 -14.82 31.08
N VAL A 28 26.70 -14.97 31.56
CA VAL A 28 27.90 -15.55 30.93
C VAL A 28 28.09 -16.98 31.42
N GLY A 29 28.63 -17.88 30.59
CA GLY A 29 29.18 -19.17 31.00
C GLY A 29 29.19 -20.20 29.87
N GLY A 30 30.30 -20.53 29.25
CA GLY A 30 31.22 -21.56 29.62
C GLY A 30 30.96 -22.89 28.90
N GLY A 31 31.85 -23.30 27.98
CA GLY A 31 31.73 -24.34 26.97
C GLY A 31 31.84 -25.80 27.45
N PHE A 32 31.59 -26.71 26.50
CA PHE A 32 32.25 -28.04 26.36
C PHE A 32 32.22 -28.49 24.89
N VAL A 33 33.36 -29.02 24.43
CA VAL A 33 33.56 -29.55 23.09
C VAL A 33 33.20 -31.05 23.09
N ALA A 34 32.39 -31.48 22.15
CA ALA A 34 32.29 -32.86 21.72
C ALA A 34 32.27 -32.91 20.18
N ALA A 35 33.31 -33.48 19.59
CA ALA A 35 33.40 -33.69 18.15
C ALA A 35 32.53 -34.88 17.73
N ASN A 36 31.58 -34.62 16.84
CA ASN A 36 30.99 -35.67 15.99
C ASN A 36 30.92 -35.15 14.56
N ALA A 37 31.32 -36.05 13.62
CA ALA A 37 31.35 -35.77 12.19
C ALA A 37 30.01 -35.25 11.71
N ALA A 38 29.94 -33.96 11.38
CA ALA A 38 28.77 -33.33 10.83
C ALA A 38 28.88 -33.33 9.31
N THR A 39 27.87 -33.87 8.67
CA THR A 39 27.44 -33.42 7.35
C THR A 39 27.35 -31.90 7.40
N THR A 40 28.16 -31.21 6.63
CA THR A 40 28.11 -29.76 6.49
C THR A 40 26.82 -29.39 5.76
N THR A 41 25.74 -29.22 6.51
CA THR A 41 24.70 -28.26 6.11
C THR A 41 25.29 -26.89 6.36
N ASP A 42 25.55 -26.14 5.29
CA ASP A 42 25.87 -24.73 5.34
C ASP A 42 24.69 -23.99 5.98
N THR A 43 24.68 -23.93 7.30
CA THR A 43 23.73 -23.05 8.02
C THR A 43 24.22 -21.63 7.80
N LYS A 44 23.60 -20.93 6.85
CA LYS A 44 23.79 -19.48 6.71
C LYS A 44 23.48 -18.82 8.05
N THR A 45 24.48 -18.19 8.65
CA THR A 45 24.30 -17.44 9.89
C THR A 45 23.67 -16.09 9.54
N ALA A 46 22.61 -15.72 10.24
CA ALA A 46 22.00 -14.41 10.08
C ALA A 46 23.02 -13.28 10.28
N ALA A 47 23.00 -12.29 9.38
CA ALA A 47 23.87 -11.11 9.50
C ALA A 47 23.41 -10.24 10.68
N HIS A 48 24.38 -9.61 11.36
CA HIS A 48 24.08 -8.66 12.45
C HIS A 48 24.34 -7.22 11.96
N PHE A 49 23.32 -6.37 12.09
CA PHE A 49 23.33 -4.99 11.63
C PHE A 49 23.49 -4.01 12.81
N ALA A 50 24.28 -2.95 12.63
CA ALA A 50 24.52 -1.96 13.67
C ALA A 50 23.27 -1.12 13.97
N VAL A 51 22.92 -0.99 15.26
CA VAL A 51 21.76 -0.22 15.74
C VAL A 51 22.23 0.99 16.54
N ASN A 52 21.83 2.21 16.12
CA ASN A 52 22.12 3.45 16.82
C ASN A 52 20.82 4.07 17.40
N LYS A 53 20.50 3.76 18.65
CA LYS A 53 19.29 4.24 19.34
C LYS A 53 19.20 5.76 19.51
N LYS A 54 20.30 6.51 19.26
CA LYS A 54 20.33 7.99 19.35
C LYS A 54 20.28 8.66 17.97
N ALA A 55 20.16 7.87 16.88
CA ALA A 55 20.05 8.40 15.53
C ALA A 55 18.74 9.18 15.33
N THR A 56 18.80 10.19 14.46
CA THR A 56 17.66 11.04 14.09
C THR A 56 17.51 11.08 12.57
N GLY A 57 16.34 11.52 12.06
CA GLY A 57 16.07 11.59 10.64
C GLY A 57 16.29 10.24 9.94
N VAL A 58 16.91 10.21 8.75
CA VAL A 58 17.18 8.98 8.01
C VAL A 58 18.03 7.99 8.81
N GLY A 59 18.94 8.47 9.67
CA GLY A 59 19.69 7.60 10.58
C GLY A 59 18.79 6.82 11.54
N ALA A 60 17.67 7.40 11.99
CA ALA A 60 16.70 6.68 12.81
C ALA A 60 15.98 5.59 12.01
N VAL A 61 15.66 5.85 10.73
CA VAL A 61 15.07 4.83 9.84
C VAL A 61 16.05 3.67 9.65
N VAL A 62 17.31 3.95 9.32
CA VAL A 62 18.37 2.93 9.20
C VAL A 62 18.51 2.12 10.49
N SER A 63 18.50 2.80 11.64
CA SER A 63 18.61 2.13 12.95
C SER A 63 17.41 1.22 13.24
N ALA A 64 16.20 1.65 12.88
CA ALA A 64 14.99 0.84 13.04
C ALA A 64 14.96 -0.36 12.06
N ALA A 65 15.36 -0.13 10.80
CA ALA A 65 15.50 -1.18 9.79
C ALA A 65 16.51 -2.25 10.23
N ASN A 66 17.69 -1.83 10.71
CA ASN A 66 18.70 -2.74 11.24
C ASN A 66 18.23 -3.49 12.48
N ALA A 67 17.49 -2.83 13.37
CA ALA A 67 16.90 -3.48 14.54
C ALA A 67 15.86 -4.53 14.13
N PHE A 68 15.05 -4.28 13.10
CA PHE A 68 14.12 -5.24 12.53
C PHE A 68 14.87 -6.42 11.91
N LEU A 69 15.86 -6.17 11.04
CA LEU A 69 16.67 -7.22 10.40
C LEU A 69 17.35 -8.13 11.43
N ASN A 70 17.79 -7.60 12.57
CA ASN A 70 18.39 -8.39 13.65
C ASN A 70 17.38 -9.31 14.39
N THR A 71 16.08 -9.17 14.14
CA THR A 71 15.06 -10.11 14.66
C THR A 71 14.78 -11.28 13.71
N LEU A 72 15.30 -11.21 12.51
CA LEU A 72 15.07 -12.18 11.43
C LEU A 72 16.16 -13.26 11.43
N ASP A 73 15.80 -14.48 11.06
CA ASP A 73 16.78 -15.50 10.71
C ASP A 73 17.41 -15.23 9.32
N SER A 74 18.36 -16.07 8.91
CA SER A 74 19.10 -15.87 7.64
C SER A 74 18.22 -15.97 6.39
N ASP A 75 17.21 -16.82 6.41
CA ASP A 75 16.32 -17.02 5.28
C ASP A 75 15.35 -15.83 5.19
N GLN A 76 14.77 -15.42 6.32
CA GLN A 76 13.96 -14.21 6.42
C GLN A 76 14.72 -12.94 6.01
N GLN A 77 16.01 -12.82 6.40
CA GLN A 77 16.87 -11.71 5.96
C GLN A 77 17.05 -11.71 4.44
N SER A 78 17.25 -12.88 3.84
CA SER A 78 17.42 -13.04 2.39
C SER A 78 16.14 -12.71 1.62
N GLU A 79 14.95 -12.98 2.19
CA GLU A 79 13.68 -12.55 1.62
C GLU A 79 13.44 -11.04 1.76
N THR A 80 14.03 -10.42 2.78
CA THR A 80 13.76 -9.01 3.13
C THR A 80 14.72 -8.04 2.44
N VAL A 81 16.01 -8.39 2.32
CA VAL A 81 17.03 -7.52 1.69
C VAL A 81 17.30 -8.01 0.29
N LEU A 82 16.84 -7.26 -0.68
CA LEU A 82 16.91 -7.57 -2.11
C LEU A 82 17.71 -6.50 -2.85
N ASP A 83 18.11 -6.81 -4.09
CA ASP A 83 18.80 -5.84 -4.94
C ASP A 83 17.91 -4.62 -5.23
N PHE A 84 18.48 -3.41 -5.15
CA PHE A 84 17.84 -2.19 -5.63
C PHE A 84 17.94 -2.13 -7.15
N SER A 85 17.00 -2.79 -7.80
CA SER A 85 16.86 -2.84 -9.25
C SER A 85 15.54 -2.22 -9.68
N GLN A 86 15.44 -1.77 -10.93
CA GLN A 86 14.18 -1.29 -11.48
C GLN A 86 13.08 -2.34 -11.37
N ALA A 87 13.38 -3.61 -11.67
CA ALA A 87 12.43 -4.71 -11.59
C ALA A 87 11.82 -4.87 -10.19
N ASN A 88 12.66 -4.82 -9.14
CA ASN A 88 12.17 -4.92 -7.77
C ASN A 88 11.44 -3.65 -7.31
N ALA A 89 11.94 -2.47 -7.67
CA ALA A 89 11.36 -1.20 -7.25
C ALA A 89 9.97 -0.97 -7.83
N THR A 90 9.73 -1.41 -9.09
CA THR A 90 8.44 -1.29 -9.77
C THR A 90 7.48 -2.46 -9.50
N ALA A 91 7.91 -3.49 -8.76
CA ALA A 91 7.09 -4.65 -8.44
C ALA A 91 6.14 -4.36 -7.26
N TRP A 92 5.16 -3.50 -7.49
CA TRP A 92 4.04 -3.23 -6.60
C TRP A 92 2.71 -3.37 -7.36
N SER A 93 1.62 -3.60 -6.65
CA SER A 93 0.33 -3.85 -7.29
C SER A 93 -0.82 -3.46 -6.36
N ASN A 94 -1.95 -3.07 -6.94
CA ASN A 94 -3.22 -2.85 -6.26
C ASN A 94 -4.18 -4.05 -6.42
N LEU A 95 -3.66 -5.22 -6.81
CA LEU A 95 -4.43 -6.46 -6.93
C LEU A 95 -4.14 -7.41 -5.75
N PRO A 96 -5.07 -8.30 -5.38
CA PRO A 96 -4.86 -9.29 -4.33
C PRO A 96 -4.02 -10.49 -4.83
N CYS A 97 -2.86 -10.23 -5.42
CA CYS A 97 -1.97 -11.21 -6.08
C CYS A 97 -0.89 -11.79 -5.15
N GLY A 98 -0.83 -11.39 -3.89
CA GLY A 98 0.15 -11.88 -2.92
C GLY A 98 1.59 -11.68 -3.37
N GLY A 99 2.47 -12.66 -3.10
CA GLY A 99 3.89 -12.64 -3.48
C GLY A 99 4.17 -12.76 -4.96
N ASN A 100 3.17 -13.08 -5.80
CA ASN A 100 3.37 -13.16 -7.25
C ASN A 100 3.67 -11.80 -7.90
N CYS A 101 3.33 -10.72 -7.23
CA CYS A 101 3.49 -9.36 -7.75
C CYS A 101 4.14 -8.40 -6.75
N ARG A 102 4.67 -8.90 -5.64
CA ARG A 102 5.34 -8.10 -4.60
C ARG A 102 6.57 -8.84 -4.08
N PRO A 103 7.74 -8.20 -4.06
CA PRO A 103 8.94 -8.77 -3.46
C PRO A 103 8.92 -8.61 -1.94
N GLY A 104 9.75 -9.41 -1.26
CA GLY A 104 10.02 -9.27 0.16
C GLY A 104 9.30 -10.26 1.06
N ILE A 105 9.53 -10.11 2.37
CA ILE A 105 8.97 -10.99 3.38
C ILE A 105 7.50 -10.69 3.65
N ARG A 106 6.69 -11.73 3.71
CA ARG A 106 5.26 -11.62 4.01
C ARG A 106 5.04 -11.32 5.50
N THR A 107 4.21 -10.30 5.82
CA THR A 107 3.88 -9.93 7.21
C THR A 107 3.25 -11.07 8.01
N GLY A 108 2.44 -11.91 7.38
CA GLY A 108 1.81 -13.08 8.03
C GLY A 108 2.78 -14.19 8.42
N SER A 109 4.04 -14.19 7.93
CA SER A 109 5.08 -15.14 8.35
C SER A 109 5.91 -14.62 9.54
N LEU A 110 5.74 -13.35 9.93
CA LEU A 110 6.47 -12.73 11.01
C LEU A 110 5.87 -13.06 12.38
N SER A 111 6.71 -13.20 13.39
CA SER A 111 6.29 -13.27 14.79
C SER A 111 5.77 -11.92 15.28
N ASP A 112 5.10 -11.89 16.45
CA ASP A 112 4.58 -10.65 17.04
C ASP A 112 5.70 -9.64 17.36
N ASP A 113 6.87 -10.12 17.82
CA ASP A 113 8.05 -9.29 18.06
C ASP A 113 8.63 -8.71 16.77
N GLN A 114 8.70 -9.51 15.70
CA GLN A 114 9.12 -9.07 14.37
C GLN A 114 8.15 -8.05 13.77
N LEU A 115 6.83 -8.29 13.87
CA LEU A 115 5.80 -7.32 13.47
C LEU A 115 5.92 -6.01 14.25
N SER A 116 6.16 -6.08 15.56
CA SER A 116 6.38 -4.90 16.40
C SER A 116 7.63 -4.12 15.98
N ALA A 117 8.69 -4.82 15.57
CA ALA A 117 9.91 -4.19 15.05
C ALA A 117 9.66 -3.54 13.66
N LEU A 118 8.91 -4.21 12.77
CA LEU A 118 8.49 -3.63 11.48
C LEU A 118 7.66 -2.35 11.68
N GLN A 119 6.69 -2.35 12.60
CA GLN A 119 5.89 -1.16 12.91
C GLN A 119 6.77 0.04 13.34
N LYS A 120 7.86 -0.22 14.06
CA LYS A 120 8.82 0.84 14.44
C LYS A 120 9.55 1.40 13.20
N VAL A 121 9.86 0.56 12.21
CA VAL A 121 10.43 1.05 10.94
C VAL A 121 9.44 2.00 10.26
N LEU A 122 8.20 1.56 10.06
CA LEU A 122 7.15 2.37 9.41
C LEU A 122 6.90 3.68 10.18
N LYS A 123 6.88 3.62 11.53
CA LYS A 123 6.64 4.78 12.38
C LYS A 123 7.72 5.87 12.27
N VAL A 124 8.98 5.50 12.01
CA VAL A 124 10.07 6.48 11.86
C VAL A 124 10.32 6.89 10.41
N ALA A 125 9.84 6.09 9.45
CA ALA A 125 9.98 6.37 8.03
C ALA A 125 8.86 7.27 7.47
N LEU A 126 7.68 7.26 8.11
CA LEU A 126 6.47 7.92 7.64
C LEU A 126 6.14 9.15 8.49
N GLY A 127 5.19 9.95 8.01
CA GLY A 127 4.69 11.13 8.69
C GLY A 127 4.03 10.84 10.03
N SER A 128 4.04 11.81 10.93
CA SER A 128 3.53 11.69 12.29
C SER A 128 2.17 12.37 12.50
N GLY A 129 1.56 12.89 11.43
CA GLY A 129 0.28 13.59 11.48
C GLY A 129 -0.89 12.65 11.76
N LYS A 130 -1.93 13.20 12.40
CA LYS A 130 -3.19 12.45 12.60
C LYS A 130 -3.81 12.08 11.24
N ASP A 131 -4.22 10.81 11.07
CA ASP A 131 -4.82 10.24 9.87
C ASP A 131 -3.96 10.43 8.59
N THR A 132 -2.65 10.55 8.74
CA THR A 132 -1.65 10.61 7.66
C THR A 132 -0.41 9.82 8.06
N GLY A 133 0.47 9.52 7.13
CA GLY A 133 1.72 8.83 7.42
C GLY A 133 1.51 7.46 8.05
N TYR A 134 2.14 7.25 9.19
CA TYR A 134 2.05 5.99 9.91
C TYR A 134 0.59 5.63 10.28
N GLU A 135 -0.21 6.59 10.74
CA GLU A 135 -1.61 6.31 11.09
C GLU A 135 -2.45 5.93 9.87
N HIS A 136 -2.29 6.63 8.74
CA HIS A 136 -2.96 6.28 7.49
C HIS A 136 -2.62 4.85 7.05
N VAL A 137 -1.33 4.50 7.02
CA VAL A 137 -0.88 3.14 6.69
C VAL A 137 -1.50 2.11 7.63
N MET A 138 -1.49 2.33 8.94
CA MET A 138 -2.07 1.38 9.90
C MET A 138 -3.59 1.27 9.80
N GLN A 139 -4.29 2.35 9.44
CA GLN A 139 -5.73 2.32 9.18
C GLN A 139 -6.05 1.55 7.89
N THR A 140 -5.24 1.70 6.85
CA THR A 140 -5.38 0.92 5.59
C THR A 140 -5.22 -0.59 5.84
N LEU A 141 -4.22 -1.00 6.64
CA LEU A 141 -4.06 -2.40 7.01
C LEU A 141 -5.29 -2.94 7.78
N LYS A 142 -5.85 -2.12 8.68
CA LYS A 142 -7.09 -2.48 9.41
C LYS A 142 -8.30 -2.60 8.48
N ALA A 143 -8.43 -1.72 7.49
CA ALA A 143 -9.48 -1.81 6.48
C ALA A 143 -9.40 -3.14 5.71
N ASP A 144 -8.19 -3.54 5.31
CA ASP A 144 -7.99 -4.83 4.63
C ASP A 144 -8.32 -6.03 5.54
N ASP A 145 -8.10 -5.95 6.86
CA ASP A 145 -8.55 -6.98 7.81
C ASP A 145 -10.09 -7.05 7.90
N VAL A 146 -10.76 -5.90 7.85
CA VAL A 146 -12.24 -5.83 7.78
C VAL A 146 -12.73 -6.43 6.47
N LEU A 147 -12.10 -6.09 5.35
CA LEU A 147 -12.43 -6.61 4.02
C LEU A 147 -12.26 -8.14 3.96
N ALA A 148 -11.16 -8.68 4.48
CA ALA A 148 -10.91 -10.12 4.56
C ALA A 148 -11.96 -10.85 5.39
N SER A 149 -12.39 -10.23 6.48
CA SER A 149 -13.43 -10.78 7.34
C SER A 149 -14.78 -10.84 6.64
N ALA A 150 -15.16 -9.80 5.92
CA ALA A 150 -16.40 -9.75 5.14
C ALA A 150 -16.40 -10.77 3.99
N GLN A 151 -15.28 -10.90 3.26
CA GLN A 151 -15.13 -11.90 2.19
C GLN A 151 -15.30 -13.33 2.70
N SER A 152 -14.69 -13.66 3.86
CA SER A 152 -14.81 -15.01 4.45
C SER A 152 -16.23 -15.36 4.88
N THR A 153 -17.00 -14.36 5.34
CA THR A 153 -18.40 -14.52 5.74
C THR A 153 -19.30 -14.76 4.52
N SER A 154 -19.08 -14.01 3.43
CA SER A 154 -19.82 -14.17 2.18
C SER A 154 -19.60 -15.54 1.52
N SER A 155 -18.38 -16.08 1.60
CA SER A 155 -18.05 -17.41 1.06
C SER A 155 -18.65 -18.55 1.86
N SER A 156 -18.92 -18.39 3.15
CA SER A 156 -19.50 -19.41 4.03
C SER A 156 -21.03 -19.48 3.93
N SER A 157 -21.71 -18.45 3.43
CA SER A 157 -23.17 -18.43 3.25
C SER A 157 -23.65 -19.06 1.94
N ALA A 158 -22.75 -19.39 1.02
CA ALA A 158 -23.03 -20.09 -0.24
C ALA A 158 -22.79 -21.60 -0.14
N ALA A 159 -23.30 -22.26 0.88
CA ALA A 159 -23.37 -23.72 0.87
C ALA A 159 -24.55 -24.16 -0.02
N PRO A 160 -24.39 -25.10 -0.96
CA PRO A 160 -25.46 -25.52 -1.83
C PRO A 160 -26.53 -26.31 -1.05
N THR A 161 -27.74 -25.80 -1.02
CA THR A 161 -28.91 -26.59 -0.73
C THR A 161 -29.21 -27.45 -1.96
N ASP A 162 -29.13 -28.77 -1.77
CA ASP A 162 -29.73 -29.85 -2.57
C ASP A 162 -29.85 -29.64 -4.08
N ALA A 163 -28.93 -30.27 -4.83
CA ALA A 163 -29.17 -30.59 -6.22
C ALA A 163 -30.01 -31.87 -6.32
N PRO A 164 -31.14 -31.88 -7.10
CA PRO A 164 -31.84 -33.11 -7.41
C PRO A 164 -31.00 -34.00 -8.34
N SER A 165 -30.94 -35.27 -7.99
CA SER A 165 -30.32 -36.35 -8.75
C SER A 165 -30.90 -36.42 -10.18
N ALA A 166 -30.06 -36.20 -11.19
CA ALA A 166 -30.39 -36.43 -12.59
C ALA A 166 -29.75 -37.73 -13.09
N ASP A 167 -30.55 -38.56 -13.70
CA ASP A 167 -30.33 -39.86 -14.30
C ASP A 167 -29.33 -39.78 -15.50
N PRO A 168 -28.38 -40.72 -15.67
CA PRO A 168 -27.38 -40.64 -16.72
C PRO A 168 -27.79 -41.46 -17.94
N THR A 169 -28.50 -40.88 -18.89
CA THR A 169 -28.64 -41.45 -20.26
C THR A 169 -28.87 -40.36 -21.30
N ALA A 170 -27.80 -39.87 -21.94
CA ALA A 170 -27.81 -39.43 -23.34
C ALA A 170 -26.38 -39.04 -23.80
N SER A 171 -25.93 -39.70 -24.83
CA SER A 171 -24.68 -39.45 -25.55
C SER A 171 -24.82 -38.24 -26.47
N PRO A 172 -23.89 -37.31 -26.58
CA PRO A 172 -23.95 -36.25 -27.57
C PRO A 172 -23.07 -36.55 -28.79
N THR A 173 -23.66 -36.29 -29.94
CA THR A 173 -23.00 -36.19 -31.26
C THR A 173 -22.23 -34.87 -31.36
N ALA A 174 -20.99 -34.94 -31.92
CA ALA A 174 -20.15 -33.80 -32.21
C ALA A 174 -20.65 -33.03 -33.44
N THR A 175 -20.65 -31.71 -33.37
CA THR A 175 -20.29 -30.80 -34.50
C THR A 175 -20.20 -29.35 -34.04
N ASP A 176 -19.20 -28.65 -34.66
CA ASP A 176 -19.01 -27.19 -34.77
C ASP A 176 -18.26 -26.45 -33.68
N VAL A 177 -17.02 -26.16 -34.00
CA VAL A 177 -16.14 -25.17 -33.36
C VAL A 177 -16.37 -23.79 -34.00
N PRO A 178 -16.68 -22.76 -33.23
CA PRO A 178 -16.44 -21.38 -33.62
C PRO A 178 -15.20 -20.83 -32.90
N THR A 179 -14.25 -20.33 -33.67
CA THR A 179 -13.12 -19.52 -33.22
C THR A 179 -13.65 -18.16 -32.72
N GLY A 180 -13.62 -18.00 -31.39
CA GLY A 180 -13.95 -16.72 -30.73
C GLY A 180 -12.92 -16.41 -29.67
N THR A 181 -12.37 -15.20 -29.75
CA THR A 181 -11.45 -14.56 -28.78
C THR A 181 -12.00 -14.71 -27.35
N PRO A 182 -11.17 -15.08 -26.36
CA PRO A 182 -11.65 -15.21 -24.99
C PRO A 182 -12.00 -13.85 -24.39
N PRO A 183 -13.15 -13.73 -23.70
CA PRO A 183 -13.43 -12.55 -22.89
C PRO A 183 -12.50 -12.51 -21.67
N SER A 184 -11.99 -11.32 -21.35
CA SER A 184 -11.26 -11.06 -20.12
C SER A 184 -12.14 -11.35 -18.92
N GLY A 185 -11.88 -12.51 -18.30
CA GLY A 185 -12.57 -12.94 -17.09
C GLY A 185 -12.07 -12.14 -15.89
N GLY A 186 -12.98 -11.55 -15.15
CA GLY A 186 -12.73 -11.01 -13.82
C GLY A 186 -12.27 -12.12 -12.84
N PRO A 187 -11.47 -11.79 -11.84
CA PRO A 187 -10.87 -12.78 -10.96
C PRO A 187 -11.89 -13.37 -9.98
N GLY A 188 -12.24 -14.61 -10.21
CA GLY A 188 -12.91 -15.47 -9.24
C GLY A 188 -11.92 -15.88 -8.15
N GLY A 189 -12.18 -15.49 -6.89
CA GLY A 189 -11.33 -15.82 -5.75
C GLY A 189 -11.35 -17.32 -5.43
N GLY A 190 -10.17 -17.97 -5.52
CA GLY A 190 -9.88 -19.28 -5.01
C GLY A 190 -8.70 -19.21 -4.05
N GLY A 191 -8.95 -19.37 -2.73
CA GLY A 191 -7.92 -19.44 -1.71
C GLY A 191 -7.12 -20.74 -1.79
N GLY A 192 -5.92 -20.69 -2.38
CA GLY A 192 -4.91 -21.75 -2.34
C GLY A 192 -3.69 -21.27 -1.54
N ALA A 193 -2.96 -22.20 -0.93
CA ALA A 193 -1.76 -21.93 -0.14
C ALA A 193 -0.64 -21.33 -1.02
N GLY A 194 -0.45 -20.03 -0.98
CA GLY A 194 0.42 -19.21 -1.81
C GLY A 194 -0.32 -18.03 -2.40
N GLY A 195 -1.63 -17.92 -2.11
CA GLY A 195 -2.57 -17.08 -2.80
C GLY A 195 -2.66 -15.66 -2.29
N GLY A 196 -3.06 -14.81 -3.21
CA GLY A 196 -3.62 -13.52 -2.96
C GLY A 196 -4.84 -13.63 -2.06
N GLY A 197 -5.12 -12.57 -1.34
CA GLY A 197 -6.23 -12.41 -0.42
C GLY A 197 -6.14 -11.03 0.16
N TYR A 198 -7.14 -10.70 0.96
CA TYR A 198 -7.17 -9.47 1.71
C TYR A 198 -6.62 -9.68 3.13
N GLY A 199 -6.30 -8.58 3.82
CA GLY A 199 -5.88 -8.57 5.21
C GLY A 199 -4.41 -8.20 5.39
N SER A 200 -4.09 -7.68 6.57
CA SER A 200 -2.76 -7.20 6.95
C SER A 200 -1.69 -8.28 6.93
N GLY A 201 -2.07 -9.56 7.00
CA GLY A 201 -1.15 -10.70 6.92
C GLY A 201 -0.63 -11.02 5.52
N VAL A 202 -1.14 -10.37 4.45
CA VAL A 202 -0.70 -10.57 3.05
C VAL A 202 -0.03 -9.33 2.49
N TYR A 203 0.56 -8.51 3.36
CA TYR A 203 1.45 -7.43 3.02
C TYR A 203 2.90 -7.92 2.96
N TYR A 204 3.74 -7.21 2.22
CA TYR A 204 5.14 -7.59 1.98
C TYR A 204 6.05 -6.42 2.29
N LEU A 205 7.21 -6.73 2.91
CA LEU A 205 8.27 -5.76 3.15
C LEU A 205 9.54 -6.20 2.45
N ALA A 206 10.15 -5.31 1.69
CA ALA A 206 11.54 -5.42 1.25
C ALA A 206 12.33 -4.14 1.58
N PHE A 207 13.60 -4.32 1.90
CA PHE A 207 14.61 -3.27 1.74
C PHE A 207 15.33 -3.56 0.43
N LEU A 208 15.12 -2.71 -0.56
CA LEU A 208 15.82 -2.82 -1.83
C LEU A 208 17.16 -2.08 -1.69
N GLY A 209 18.25 -2.82 -1.71
CA GLY A 209 19.54 -2.40 -1.18
C GLY A 209 19.62 -2.49 0.34
N THR A 210 20.83 -2.49 0.89
CA THR A 210 21.05 -2.56 2.34
C THR A 210 20.76 -1.21 3.00
N PRO A 211 19.89 -1.13 4.03
CA PRO A 211 19.65 0.11 4.77
C PRO A 211 20.94 0.70 5.31
N SER A 212 21.26 1.91 4.89
CA SER A 212 22.55 2.58 5.16
C SER A 212 22.39 4.10 5.24
N ALA A 213 23.28 4.75 5.98
CA ALA A 213 23.41 6.21 6.00
C ALA A 213 24.11 6.74 4.74
N THR A 214 24.72 5.88 3.94
CA THR A 214 25.42 6.20 2.69
C THR A 214 24.93 5.27 1.58
N GLY A 215 25.04 5.70 0.33
CA GLY A 215 24.53 4.94 -0.82
C GLY A 215 23.02 5.04 -1.00
N THR A 216 22.48 4.20 -1.87
CA THR A 216 21.05 4.22 -2.26
C THR A 216 20.36 2.94 -1.81
N TRP A 217 19.18 3.05 -1.24
CA TRP A 217 18.30 1.94 -0.88
C TRP A 217 16.85 2.41 -0.78
N GLN A 218 15.89 1.49 -0.82
CA GLN A 218 14.47 1.80 -0.75
C GLN A 218 13.77 0.98 0.32
N LEU A 219 12.91 1.61 1.11
CA LEU A 219 11.85 0.97 1.86
C LEU A 219 10.70 0.70 0.90
N HIS A 220 10.40 -0.58 0.68
CA HIS A 220 9.33 -1.05 -0.19
C HIS A 220 8.36 -1.89 0.65
N PHE A 221 7.16 -1.35 0.91
CA PHE A 221 6.16 -2.00 1.74
C PHE A 221 4.79 -1.87 1.09
N GLY A 222 4.05 -2.97 0.96
CA GLY A 222 2.74 -2.89 0.36
C GLY A 222 1.93 -4.18 0.38
N GLY A 223 0.67 -4.03 -0.02
CA GLY A 223 -0.35 -5.06 -0.12
C GLY A 223 -1.39 -4.70 -1.17
N HIS A 224 -2.60 -5.20 -1.02
CA HIS A 224 -3.69 -4.93 -1.95
C HIS A 224 -4.02 -3.43 -2.05
N HIS A 225 -4.20 -2.75 -0.91
CA HIS A 225 -4.57 -1.34 -0.86
C HIS A 225 -3.43 -0.39 -0.49
N LEU A 226 -2.18 -0.83 -0.61
CA LEU A 226 -1.06 0.03 -0.25
C LEU A 226 0.20 -0.30 -1.05
N ALA A 227 0.92 0.75 -1.50
CA ALA A 227 2.30 0.66 -1.91
C ALA A 227 3.07 1.88 -1.37
N VAL A 228 4.01 1.63 -0.48
CA VAL A 228 4.92 2.63 0.11
C VAL A 228 6.29 2.42 -0.49
N ASN A 229 6.79 3.40 -1.23
CA ASN A 229 8.11 3.40 -1.85
C ASN A 229 8.87 4.64 -1.39
N VAL A 230 9.76 4.49 -0.41
CA VAL A 230 10.61 5.59 0.05
C VAL A 230 12.06 5.27 -0.26
N THR A 231 12.63 6.03 -1.20
CA THR A 231 14.03 5.88 -1.63
C THR A 231 14.92 6.83 -0.84
N TYR A 232 15.96 6.28 -0.27
CA TYR A 232 16.98 7.00 0.47
C TYR A 232 18.28 6.99 -0.32
N LYS A 233 18.98 8.14 -0.32
CA LYS A 233 20.29 8.31 -0.97
C LYS A 233 21.16 9.22 -0.13
N ASP A 234 22.34 8.74 0.24
CA ASP A 234 23.34 9.50 1.01
C ASP A 234 22.75 10.19 2.25
N GLY A 235 21.97 9.44 3.03
CA GLY A 235 21.36 9.90 4.29
C GLY A 235 20.21 10.90 4.12
N LYS A 236 19.60 10.97 2.94
CA LYS A 236 18.44 11.83 2.64
C LYS A 236 17.33 11.02 1.99
N VAL A 237 16.08 11.47 2.11
CA VAL A 237 14.99 10.99 1.27
C VAL A 237 15.19 11.60 -0.12
N ALA A 238 15.43 10.75 -1.11
CA ALA A 238 15.58 11.12 -2.53
C ALA A 238 14.21 11.18 -3.22
N GLY A 239 13.30 10.27 -2.86
CA GLY A 239 11.91 10.24 -3.34
C GLY A 239 11.03 9.42 -2.41
N ALA A 240 9.74 9.73 -2.38
CA ALA A 240 8.75 9.04 -1.56
C ALA A 240 7.50 8.68 -2.39
N SER A 241 7.74 8.34 -3.64
CA SER A 241 6.75 7.94 -4.63
C SER A 241 7.32 6.90 -5.60
N PRO A 242 6.46 6.09 -6.27
CA PRO A 242 5.00 6.08 -6.15
C PRO A 242 4.52 5.71 -4.75
N PHE A 243 3.45 6.38 -4.29
CA PHE A 243 2.71 5.99 -3.09
C PHE A 243 1.26 5.72 -3.52
N PHE A 244 0.82 4.48 -3.41
CA PHE A 244 -0.55 4.08 -3.68
C PHE A 244 -1.29 3.81 -2.38
N SER A 245 -2.54 4.20 -2.31
CA SER A 245 -3.47 3.79 -1.26
C SER A 245 -4.85 3.52 -1.82
N GLY A 246 -5.52 2.53 -1.27
CA GLY A 246 -6.92 2.23 -1.50
C GLY A 246 -7.63 1.89 -0.20
N VAL A 247 -8.94 1.81 -0.24
CA VAL A 247 -9.72 1.42 0.94
C VAL A 247 -11.08 0.84 0.56
N GLU A 248 -11.39 -0.32 1.12
CA GLU A 248 -12.72 -0.93 1.15
C GLU A 248 -12.89 -1.68 2.50
N PRO A 249 -13.94 -1.36 3.28
CA PRO A 249 -14.90 -0.28 3.08
C PRO A 249 -14.28 1.10 3.33
N THR A 250 -14.88 2.16 2.78
CA THR A 250 -14.36 3.54 2.95
C THR A 250 -14.48 4.05 4.39
N THR A 251 -15.40 3.48 5.14
CA THR A 251 -15.65 3.80 6.55
C THR A 251 -16.15 2.57 7.28
N TRP A 252 -15.68 2.33 8.50
CA TRP A 252 -16.20 1.28 9.38
C TRP A 252 -16.06 1.68 10.85
N THR A 253 -16.86 1.03 11.70
CA THR A 253 -16.75 1.16 13.14
C THR A 253 -16.17 -0.14 13.71
N ALA A 254 -15.09 -0.04 14.48
CA ALA A 254 -14.47 -1.18 15.16
C ALA A 254 -15.27 -1.58 16.43
N ASP A 255 -14.96 -2.76 16.97
CA ASP A 255 -15.65 -3.32 18.15
C ASP A 255 -15.54 -2.42 19.39
N ASP A 256 -14.52 -1.56 19.46
CA ASP A 256 -14.33 -0.57 20.54
C ASP A 256 -15.14 0.73 20.34
N GLY A 257 -15.97 0.80 19.31
CA GLY A 257 -16.79 1.97 18.93
C GLY A 257 -16.03 3.05 18.15
N THR A 258 -14.74 2.86 17.86
CA THR A 258 -13.96 3.82 17.06
C THR A 258 -14.36 3.74 15.58
N THR A 259 -14.75 4.87 14.99
CA THR A 259 -15.01 4.97 13.56
C THR A 259 -13.73 5.39 12.81
N TYR A 260 -13.42 4.65 11.75
CA TYR A 260 -12.26 4.87 10.88
C TYR A 260 -12.71 5.29 9.49
N SER A 261 -12.00 6.24 8.88
CA SER A 261 -12.18 6.70 7.50
C SER A 261 -10.83 7.17 6.96
N PRO A 262 -9.90 6.26 6.64
CA PRO A 262 -8.50 6.60 6.35
C PRO A 262 -8.32 7.56 5.17
N MET A 263 -9.23 7.53 4.19
CA MET A 263 -9.16 8.36 2.99
C MET A 263 -9.98 9.67 3.09
N ALA A 264 -10.62 9.97 4.24
CA ALA A 264 -11.50 11.13 4.35
C ALA A 264 -10.79 12.46 4.08
N LYS A 265 -9.57 12.67 4.60
CA LYS A 265 -8.81 13.91 4.39
C LYS A 265 -8.43 14.10 2.91
N PHE A 266 -8.10 13.03 2.22
CA PHE A 266 -7.75 13.02 0.80
C PHE A 266 -8.96 13.44 -0.03
N ARG A 267 -10.07 12.73 0.13
CA ARG A 267 -11.34 13.02 -0.54
C ARG A 267 -11.84 14.44 -0.25
N ASP A 268 -11.94 14.79 1.03
CA ASP A 268 -12.52 16.08 1.46
C ASP A 268 -11.67 17.27 1.00
N GLY A 269 -10.34 17.10 0.89
CA GLY A 269 -9.47 18.09 0.30
C GLY A 269 -9.82 18.38 -1.17
N LEU A 270 -9.98 17.32 -1.97
CA LEU A 270 -10.37 17.42 -3.38
C LEU A 270 -11.78 17.96 -3.56
N LEU A 271 -12.74 17.53 -2.74
CA LEU A 271 -14.11 18.07 -2.74
C LEU A 271 -14.16 19.58 -2.50
N LYS A 272 -13.33 20.11 -1.59
CA LYS A 272 -13.21 21.55 -1.36
C LYS A 272 -12.69 22.28 -2.61
N VAL A 273 -11.77 21.67 -3.35
CA VAL A 273 -11.28 22.25 -4.61
C VAL A 273 -12.40 22.28 -5.64
N THR A 274 -12.99 21.12 -5.99
CA THR A 274 -14.02 21.01 -7.03
C THR A 274 -15.25 21.85 -6.71
N SER A 275 -15.73 21.84 -5.46
CA SER A 275 -16.88 22.66 -5.00
C SER A 275 -16.61 24.16 -5.02
N SER A 276 -15.35 24.59 -5.06
CA SER A 276 -15.00 26.02 -5.12
C SER A 276 -14.97 26.57 -6.54
N LEU A 277 -14.99 25.70 -7.55
CA LEU A 277 -14.91 26.10 -8.96
C LEU A 277 -16.25 26.66 -9.44
N THR A 278 -16.21 27.70 -10.29
CA THR A 278 -17.40 28.18 -11.00
C THR A 278 -17.82 27.20 -12.09
N THR A 279 -19.01 27.38 -12.67
CA THR A 279 -19.49 26.57 -13.79
C THR A 279 -18.52 26.56 -14.96
N GLU A 280 -17.97 27.72 -15.31
CA GLU A 280 -17.00 27.88 -16.41
C GLU A 280 -15.66 27.22 -16.08
N GLN A 281 -15.22 27.30 -14.80
CA GLN A 281 -14.01 26.65 -14.34
C GLN A 281 -14.19 25.12 -14.34
N LEU A 282 -15.35 24.62 -13.92
CA LEU A 282 -15.70 23.19 -13.98
C LEU A 282 -15.71 22.70 -15.43
N ALA A 283 -16.31 23.45 -16.36
CA ALA A 283 -16.30 23.08 -17.77
C ALA A 283 -14.87 22.97 -18.33
N THR A 284 -13.96 23.85 -17.89
CA THR A 284 -12.54 23.81 -18.28
C THR A 284 -11.78 22.66 -17.62
N ALA A 285 -12.13 22.31 -16.37
CA ALA A 285 -11.47 21.25 -15.61
C ALA A 285 -11.90 19.85 -16.01
N LYS A 286 -13.04 19.72 -16.69
CA LYS A 286 -13.63 18.42 -17.04
C LYS A 286 -12.83 17.70 -18.14
N LEU A 287 -12.42 16.47 -17.88
CA LEU A 287 -11.82 15.56 -18.86
C LEU A 287 -12.89 14.92 -19.74
N SER A 288 -12.53 14.56 -20.97
CA SER A 288 -13.38 13.81 -21.89
C SER A 288 -13.38 12.31 -21.61
N GLU A 289 -12.29 11.80 -20.99
CA GLU A 289 -12.12 10.39 -20.68
C GLU A 289 -12.80 10.01 -19.38
N SER A 290 -13.10 8.70 -19.28
CA SER A 290 -13.59 8.06 -18.06
C SER A 290 -12.50 7.18 -17.45
N PHE A 291 -12.44 7.09 -16.15
CA PHE A 291 -11.43 6.33 -15.43
C PHE A 291 -12.08 5.26 -14.56
N SER A 292 -11.70 3.99 -14.79
CA SER A 292 -12.11 2.87 -13.94
C SER A 292 -11.11 2.58 -12.82
N ASP A 293 -9.89 3.11 -12.92
CA ASP A 293 -8.84 3.07 -11.91
C ASP A 293 -7.89 4.26 -12.11
N VAL A 294 -6.87 4.41 -11.25
CA VAL A 294 -5.81 5.40 -11.43
C VAL A 294 -5.07 5.17 -12.75
N LEU A 295 -4.81 6.22 -13.50
CA LEU A 295 -4.12 6.17 -14.80
C LEU A 295 -2.68 5.68 -14.63
N LEU A 296 -1.96 6.22 -13.64
CA LEU A 296 -0.57 5.89 -13.38
C LEU A 296 -0.43 4.87 -12.23
N GLY A 297 -1.23 3.80 -12.30
CA GLY A 297 -1.19 2.66 -11.41
C GLY A 297 0.04 1.76 -11.62
N PRO A 298 0.01 0.50 -11.12
CA PRO A 298 1.09 -0.47 -11.28
C PRO A 298 1.45 -0.72 -12.75
N GLY A 299 2.76 -0.77 -13.04
CA GLY A 299 3.26 -1.01 -14.41
C GLY A 299 3.10 0.19 -15.37
N LYS A 300 2.73 1.37 -14.85
CA LYS A 300 2.61 2.62 -15.61
C LYS A 300 3.72 3.62 -15.29
N ASP A 301 4.87 3.10 -14.89
CA ASP A 301 6.03 3.90 -14.50
C ASP A 301 6.55 4.72 -15.68
N GLY A 302 6.77 6.02 -15.45
CA GLY A 302 7.23 6.97 -16.46
C GLY A 302 6.20 7.36 -17.54
N GLN A 303 4.99 6.78 -17.55
CA GLN A 303 3.97 7.03 -18.58
C GLN A 303 3.11 8.27 -18.29
N PHE A 304 3.71 9.32 -17.76
CA PHE A 304 3.00 10.59 -17.55
C PHE A 304 2.50 11.16 -18.87
N PRO A 305 1.23 11.66 -18.94
CA PRO A 305 0.74 12.33 -20.12
C PRO A 305 1.64 13.51 -20.53
N ALA A 306 1.95 13.60 -21.83
CA ALA A 306 2.82 14.66 -22.35
C ALA A 306 2.18 16.05 -22.23
N THR A 307 0.85 16.10 -22.26
CA THR A 307 0.07 17.35 -22.15
C THR A 307 -0.71 17.36 -20.84
N LYS A 308 -0.58 18.46 -20.09
CA LYS A 308 -1.39 18.65 -18.88
C LYS A 308 -2.78 19.12 -19.26
N GLU A 309 -3.79 18.53 -18.64
CA GLU A 309 -5.21 18.76 -18.95
C GLU A 309 -5.96 19.32 -17.74
N GLY A 310 -7.07 19.98 -18.03
CA GLY A 310 -7.93 20.61 -17.02
C GLY A 310 -7.69 22.10 -16.85
N ILE A 311 -8.10 22.65 -15.70
CA ILE A 311 -7.94 24.06 -15.41
C ILE A 311 -6.56 24.35 -14.81
N LYS A 312 -5.84 25.30 -15.41
CA LYS A 312 -4.55 25.76 -14.87
C LYS A 312 -4.77 26.56 -13.59
N VAL A 313 -4.05 26.22 -12.53
CA VAL A 313 -4.20 26.85 -11.21
C VAL A 313 -3.89 28.35 -11.24
N SER A 314 -3.07 28.84 -12.19
CA SER A 314 -2.86 30.28 -12.39
C SER A 314 -4.15 31.04 -12.68
N ALA A 315 -5.16 30.41 -13.29
CA ALA A 315 -6.46 30.99 -13.59
C ALA A 315 -7.43 31.02 -12.40
N LEU A 316 -7.06 30.42 -11.29
CA LEU A 316 -7.88 30.34 -10.08
C LEU A 316 -7.66 31.57 -9.16
N SER A 317 -8.67 31.88 -8.34
CA SER A 317 -8.56 32.89 -7.28
C SER A 317 -7.56 32.48 -6.21
N ALA A 318 -7.06 33.43 -5.43
CA ALA A 318 -6.15 33.17 -4.31
C ALA A 318 -6.73 32.15 -3.29
N LYS A 319 -8.05 32.21 -3.03
CA LYS A 319 -8.73 31.25 -2.16
C LYS A 319 -8.71 29.83 -2.74
N GLN A 320 -9.00 29.67 -4.03
CA GLN A 320 -8.97 28.37 -4.71
C GLN A 320 -7.55 27.80 -4.80
N LYS A 321 -6.54 28.64 -5.08
CA LYS A 321 -5.12 28.23 -5.06
C LYS A 321 -4.70 27.66 -3.70
N LYS A 322 -5.16 28.28 -2.60
CA LYS A 322 -4.92 27.76 -1.26
C LYS A 322 -5.57 26.41 -1.05
N LEU A 323 -6.81 26.20 -1.53
CA LEU A 323 -7.49 24.91 -1.44
C LEU A 323 -6.74 23.81 -2.21
N VAL A 324 -6.15 24.12 -3.38
CA VAL A 324 -5.33 23.14 -4.13
C VAL A 324 -4.09 22.71 -3.32
N LEU A 325 -3.38 23.66 -2.69
CA LEU A 325 -2.25 23.31 -1.80
C LEU A 325 -2.68 22.50 -0.59
N GLU A 326 -3.81 22.86 0.03
CA GLU A 326 -4.38 22.12 1.15
C GLU A 326 -4.81 20.71 0.73
N ALA A 327 -5.32 20.54 -0.49
CA ALA A 327 -5.68 19.24 -1.04
C ALA A 327 -4.46 18.34 -1.28
N ILE A 328 -3.34 18.87 -1.75
CA ILE A 328 -2.09 18.12 -1.95
C ILE A 328 -1.52 17.60 -0.63
N HIS A 329 -1.72 18.35 0.46
CA HIS A 329 -1.03 18.13 1.73
C HIS A 329 -1.17 16.70 2.30
N PRO A 330 -2.34 16.02 2.32
CA PRO A 330 -2.47 14.67 2.89
C PRO A 330 -1.51 13.66 2.26
N TRP A 331 -1.36 13.65 0.93
CA TRP A 331 -0.44 12.74 0.22
C TRP A 331 1.02 12.99 0.60
N VAL A 332 1.40 14.25 0.70
CA VAL A 332 2.77 14.64 1.08
C VAL A 332 3.02 14.39 2.56
N ALA A 333 2.00 14.48 3.41
CA ALA A 333 2.10 14.20 4.84
C ALA A 333 2.24 12.70 5.17
N ASP A 334 2.09 11.82 4.19
CA ASP A 334 2.37 10.39 4.36
C ASP A 334 3.86 10.09 4.46
N VAL A 335 4.75 10.95 3.92
CA VAL A 335 6.19 10.81 4.14
C VAL A 335 6.63 11.53 5.43
N ASP A 336 7.90 11.36 5.80
CA ASP A 336 8.42 12.04 7.01
C ASP A 336 8.22 13.57 6.97
N ASP A 337 7.94 14.15 8.13
CA ASP A 337 7.52 15.55 8.27
C ASP A 337 8.53 16.56 7.66
N ALA A 338 9.84 16.24 7.70
CA ALA A 338 10.88 17.12 7.15
C ALA A 338 10.89 17.12 5.62
N THR A 339 10.67 15.95 5.01
CA THR A 339 10.52 15.78 3.57
C THR A 339 9.20 16.39 3.10
N ALA A 340 8.09 16.12 3.80
CA ALA A 340 6.79 16.72 3.54
C ALA A 340 6.86 18.25 3.43
N LYS A 341 7.51 18.89 4.40
CA LYS A 341 7.72 20.34 4.41
C LYS A 341 8.51 20.87 3.21
N LYS A 342 9.50 20.09 2.72
CA LYS A 342 10.30 20.46 1.53
C LYS A 342 9.48 20.32 0.25
N LEU A 343 8.74 19.22 0.12
CA LEU A 343 7.90 18.94 -1.04
C LEU A 343 6.78 19.99 -1.16
N MET A 344 6.08 20.30 -0.06
CA MET A 344 5.05 21.36 -0.06
C MET A 344 5.60 22.72 -0.52
N LYS A 345 6.80 23.12 -0.09
CA LYS A 345 7.45 24.33 -0.61
C LYS A 345 7.75 24.28 -2.10
N THR A 346 8.07 23.10 -2.64
CA THR A 346 8.29 22.92 -4.07
C THR A 346 6.97 23.08 -4.82
N TYR A 347 5.93 22.38 -4.40
CA TYR A 347 4.60 22.44 -5.03
C TYR A 347 3.94 23.82 -4.93
N GLU A 348 4.19 24.56 -3.83
CA GLU A 348 3.78 25.94 -3.70
C GLU A 348 4.43 26.86 -4.77
N ARG A 349 5.74 26.70 -5.04
CA ARG A 349 6.44 27.43 -6.10
C ARG A 349 5.94 27.06 -7.51
N GLU A 350 5.54 25.83 -7.70
CA GLU A 350 5.06 25.26 -8.96
C GLU A 350 3.57 25.45 -9.19
N LEU A 351 2.85 25.93 -8.20
CA LEU A 351 1.39 25.95 -8.14
C LEU A 351 0.74 26.61 -9.36
N ASN A 352 1.28 27.72 -9.85
CA ASN A 352 0.76 28.41 -11.03
C ASN A 352 0.96 27.64 -12.35
N GLN A 353 1.76 26.58 -12.36
CA GLN A 353 1.98 25.68 -13.48
C GLN A 353 1.26 24.34 -13.32
N THR A 354 0.59 24.15 -12.19
CA THR A 354 -0.20 22.97 -11.86
C THR A 354 -1.59 23.07 -12.49
N TYR A 355 -2.18 21.94 -12.80
CA TYR A 355 -3.52 21.78 -13.37
C TYR A 355 -4.37 20.93 -12.43
N VAL A 356 -5.66 21.21 -12.40
CA VAL A 356 -6.68 20.41 -11.72
C VAL A 356 -7.68 19.95 -12.78
N SER A 357 -7.97 18.69 -12.79
CA SER A 357 -8.97 18.10 -13.69
C SER A 357 -9.84 17.08 -12.95
N TYR A 358 -11.01 16.79 -13.52
CA TYR A 358 -11.91 15.76 -13.02
C TYR A 358 -12.62 15.06 -14.18
N SER A 359 -13.13 13.85 -13.90
CA SER A 359 -14.02 13.09 -14.78
C SER A 359 -15.18 12.54 -13.96
N GLY A 360 -16.26 12.13 -14.60
CA GLY A 360 -17.49 11.75 -13.91
C GLY A 360 -18.19 12.94 -13.27
N GLY A 361 -18.62 12.76 -12.02
CA GLY A 361 -19.15 13.81 -11.15
C GLY A 361 -18.07 14.51 -10.33
N THR A 362 -18.49 15.43 -9.46
CA THR A 362 -17.61 16.16 -8.52
C THR A 362 -17.79 15.73 -7.07
N GLY A 363 -18.66 14.73 -6.82
CA GLY A 363 -19.04 14.27 -5.47
C GLY A 363 -18.06 13.31 -4.85
N LEU A 364 -17.25 12.62 -5.66
CA LEU A 364 -16.40 11.50 -5.23
C LEU A 364 -17.18 10.45 -4.43
N ASP A 365 -18.36 10.09 -4.93
CA ASP A 365 -19.29 9.17 -4.32
C ASP A 365 -19.97 8.22 -5.33
N THR A 366 -19.57 8.31 -6.60
CA THR A 366 -20.11 7.51 -7.70
C THR A 366 -18.96 6.83 -8.46
N GLN A 367 -19.20 5.60 -8.95
CA GLN A 367 -18.26 4.88 -9.82
C GLN A 367 -17.78 5.76 -10.97
N GLY A 368 -16.46 5.86 -11.15
CA GLY A 368 -15.83 6.65 -12.20
C GLY A 368 -15.67 8.13 -11.88
N ASP A 369 -16.11 8.60 -10.70
CA ASP A 369 -15.70 9.92 -10.22
C ASP A 369 -14.19 9.93 -10.01
N TYR A 370 -13.52 10.90 -10.61
CA TYR A 370 -12.07 10.98 -10.67
C TYR A 370 -11.60 12.42 -10.56
N VAL A 371 -10.56 12.66 -9.79
CA VAL A 371 -9.88 13.97 -9.71
C VAL A 371 -8.37 13.76 -9.86
N ARG A 372 -7.74 14.67 -10.63
CA ARG A 372 -6.30 14.70 -10.84
C ARG A 372 -5.72 16.06 -10.55
N ILE A 373 -4.55 16.07 -9.89
CA ILE A 373 -3.69 17.26 -9.74
C ILE A 373 -2.38 16.95 -10.44
N ASP A 374 -2.03 17.72 -11.46
CA ASP A 374 -0.85 17.52 -12.30
C ASP A 374 0.00 18.80 -12.38
N GLY A 375 1.08 18.83 -11.61
CA GLY A 375 2.05 19.91 -11.57
C GLY A 375 3.36 19.59 -12.33
N PRO A 376 4.34 20.49 -12.29
CA PRO A 376 5.68 20.19 -12.82
C PRO A 376 6.36 19.00 -12.13
N SER A 377 6.17 18.87 -10.82
CA SER A 377 6.66 17.75 -10.02
C SER A 377 5.54 16.86 -9.50
N VAL A 378 4.48 17.42 -8.93
CA VAL A 378 3.40 16.67 -8.29
C VAL A 378 2.46 16.01 -9.31
N TRP A 379 2.12 14.74 -9.06
CA TRP A 379 1.02 14.03 -9.70
C TRP A 379 0.19 13.32 -8.64
N ILE A 380 -1.10 13.57 -8.63
CA ILE A 380 -2.05 12.95 -7.70
C ILE A 380 -3.29 12.54 -8.50
N GLU A 381 -3.75 11.33 -8.27
CA GLU A 381 -5.02 10.83 -8.76
C GLU A 381 -5.85 10.28 -7.60
N PHE A 382 -7.14 10.48 -7.68
CA PHE A 382 -8.14 9.89 -6.79
C PHE A 382 -9.32 9.42 -7.63
N VAL A 383 -9.74 8.16 -7.47
CA VAL A 383 -10.83 7.55 -8.23
C VAL A 383 -11.77 6.79 -7.31
N CYS A 384 -13.07 6.85 -7.63
CA CYS A 384 -14.11 6.05 -7.04
C CYS A 384 -14.35 4.81 -7.88
N GLN A 385 -14.35 3.64 -7.25
CA GLN A 385 -14.66 2.35 -7.87
C GLN A 385 -15.85 1.69 -7.17
N ASP A 386 -16.53 0.79 -7.87
CA ASP A 386 -17.51 -0.08 -7.22
C ASP A 386 -16.83 -1.04 -6.26
N GLY A 387 -17.45 -1.31 -5.13
CA GLY A 387 -16.91 -2.23 -4.14
C GLY A 387 -16.80 -3.66 -4.68
N VAL A 388 -15.72 -4.33 -4.31
CA VAL A 388 -15.42 -5.72 -4.71
C VAL A 388 -16.08 -6.70 -3.76
N VAL A 389 -16.02 -6.47 -2.46
CA VAL A 389 -16.65 -7.27 -1.41
C VAL A 389 -17.93 -6.58 -0.92
N TYR A 390 -17.86 -5.28 -0.65
CA TYR A 390 -19.02 -4.44 -0.30
C TYR A 390 -19.63 -3.84 -1.58
N ARG A 391 -20.29 -4.68 -2.38
CA ARG A 391 -20.75 -4.37 -3.74
C ARG A 391 -21.82 -3.27 -3.86
N ASP A 392 -22.39 -2.86 -2.76
CA ASP A 392 -23.35 -1.76 -2.62
C ASP A 392 -22.70 -0.44 -2.19
N GLN A 393 -21.39 -0.42 -2.10
CA GLN A 393 -20.60 0.76 -1.67
C GLN A 393 -19.53 1.12 -2.71
N ILE A 394 -19.10 2.37 -2.66
CA ILE A 394 -17.92 2.83 -3.39
C ILE A 394 -16.68 2.48 -2.55
N HIS A 395 -15.59 2.10 -3.22
CA HIS A 395 -14.26 2.10 -2.64
C HIS A 395 -13.34 3.11 -3.35
N TYR A 396 -12.26 3.49 -2.70
CA TYR A 396 -11.35 4.50 -3.21
C TYR A 396 -10.00 3.93 -3.58
N HIS A 397 -9.46 4.39 -4.72
CA HIS A 397 -8.05 4.26 -5.05
C HIS A 397 -7.43 5.64 -5.26
N THR A 398 -6.18 5.79 -4.87
CA THR A 398 -5.39 7.00 -5.12
C THR A 398 -3.94 6.65 -5.34
N VAL A 399 -3.26 7.44 -6.15
CA VAL A 399 -1.82 7.37 -6.31
C VAL A 399 -1.21 8.76 -6.23
N TYR A 400 -0.11 8.87 -5.49
CA TYR A 400 0.79 10.00 -5.51
C TYR A 400 2.08 9.59 -6.22
N ARG A 401 2.46 10.38 -7.21
CA ARG A 401 3.71 10.27 -7.94
C ARG A 401 4.42 11.62 -8.02
N ASP A 402 5.68 11.60 -8.33
CA ASP A 402 6.47 12.80 -8.56
C ASP A 402 7.22 12.66 -9.89
N HIS A 403 6.92 13.52 -10.86
CA HIS A 403 7.54 13.52 -12.20
C HIS A 403 9.06 13.49 -12.17
N THR A 404 9.65 13.97 -11.06
CA THR A 404 11.09 14.17 -10.93
C THR A 404 11.74 13.31 -9.86
N ARG A 405 10.95 12.60 -9.01
CA ARG A 405 11.45 11.90 -7.81
C ARG A 405 10.90 10.50 -7.62
N ASP A 406 10.09 9.99 -8.55
CA ASP A 406 9.66 8.58 -8.48
C ASP A 406 10.89 7.69 -8.35
N TYR A 407 10.84 6.77 -7.38
CA TYR A 407 11.97 5.88 -7.04
C TYR A 407 13.30 6.62 -6.79
N GLY A 408 13.24 7.89 -6.32
CA GLY A 408 14.42 8.71 -6.05
C GLY A 408 15.16 9.17 -7.31
N SER A 409 14.55 9.14 -8.49
CA SER A 409 15.16 9.40 -9.80
C SER A 409 16.30 8.42 -10.16
N GLU A 410 16.26 7.20 -9.60
CA GLU A 410 17.33 6.21 -9.84
C GLU A 410 17.12 5.41 -11.13
N PHE A 411 15.91 5.46 -11.73
CA PHE A 411 15.57 4.73 -12.95
C PHE A 411 15.06 5.67 -14.03
N SER A 412 15.36 5.30 -15.29
CA SER A 412 14.80 5.94 -16.48
C SER A 412 13.76 5.02 -17.10
N PHE A 413 12.56 5.56 -17.33
CA PHE A 413 11.46 4.86 -17.98
C PHE A 413 11.31 5.41 -19.41
N SER A 414 11.32 4.52 -20.40
CA SER A 414 11.20 4.84 -21.84
C SER A 414 9.94 4.19 -22.42
#